data_c909e9099c24d0942dadf0be13a19d01
#
_entry.id   c909e9099c24d0942dadf0be13a19d01
#
_cell.length_a   1.000
_cell.length_b   1.000
_cell.length_c   1.000
_cell.angle_alpha   90.00
_cell.angle_beta   90.00
_cell.angle_gamma   90.00
#
_symmetry.space_group_name_H-M   'P 1'
#
loop_
_entity.id
_entity.type
_entity.pdbx_description
1 polymer ?
#
loop_
_entity_poly.entity_id
_entity_poly.type
_entity_poly.pdbx_seq_one_letter_code
_entity_poly.pdbx_strand_id
1 'polypeptide(L)'
;MTLYILCGAPGSGKSYFAEHYFLKNETIYYVSRDKIRYSMIKEEDEYFSKENEVFNTFIYEIKNLLDSKTISCSGVVADATHLNWASRRKLLRAIGILDGKYSNIDIIVVYIRPDLNTVLTRNNSRTGRSKVPEDVVRRMYNSQTSPWGDPFKYTAVMEVRT
;
A
#
# COMPACT_ATOMS: atom_id res chain seq x y z
N MET A 1 10.69 -1.56 15.24
CA MET A 1 10.51 -1.36 13.78
C MET A 1 9.04 -1.46 13.45
N THR A 2 8.53 -0.65 12.53
CA THR A 2 7.11 -0.61 12.21
C THR A 2 6.87 -0.88 10.72
N LEU A 3 5.93 -1.76 10.39
CA LEU A 3 5.36 -1.89 9.06
C LEU A 3 4.07 -1.06 8.97
N TYR A 4 4.08 -0.03 8.14
CA TYR A 4 2.90 0.78 7.82
C TYR A 4 2.26 0.24 6.54
N ILE A 5 0.99 -0.14 6.59
CA ILE A 5 0.23 -0.64 5.44
C ILE A 5 -0.75 0.45 5.02
N LEU A 6 -0.52 1.08 3.88
CA LEU A 6 -1.46 2.06 3.34
C LEU A 6 -2.62 1.34 2.65
N CYS A 7 -3.84 1.70 3.00
CA CYS A 7 -5.06 1.14 2.44
C CYS A 7 -5.95 2.24 1.86
N GLY A 8 -6.42 2.07 0.64
CA GLY A 8 -7.33 3.03 0.00
C GLY A 8 -7.39 2.88 -1.51
N ALA A 9 -8.49 3.31 -2.11
CA ALA A 9 -8.69 3.30 -3.56
C ALA A 9 -7.72 4.25 -4.30
N PRO A 10 -7.54 4.10 -5.61
CA PRO A 10 -6.88 5.11 -6.42
C PRO A 10 -7.55 6.47 -6.23
N GLY A 11 -6.78 7.53 -6.04
CA GLY A 11 -7.32 8.87 -5.74
C GLY A 11 -7.60 9.14 -4.25
N SER A 12 -7.46 8.17 -3.34
CA SER A 12 -7.71 8.40 -1.91
C SER A 12 -6.69 9.31 -1.21
N GLY A 13 -5.49 9.49 -1.78
CA GLY A 13 -4.44 10.34 -1.19
C GLY A 13 -3.33 9.59 -0.45
N LYS A 14 -3.18 8.27 -0.66
CA LYS A 14 -2.12 7.45 -0.02
C LYS A 14 -0.72 8.02 -0.18
N SER A 15 -0.31 8.31 -1.42
CA SER A 15 1.04 8.82 -1.71
C SER A 15 1.26 10.21 -1.08
N TYR A 16 0.24 11.08 -1.14
CA TYR A 16 0.30 12.38 -0.44
C TYR A 16 0.48 12.21 1.06
N PHE A 17 -0.28 11.30 1.67
CA PHE A 17 -0.13 10.98 3.10
C PHE A 17 1.28 10.47 3.42
N ALA A 18 1.80 9.54 2.60
CA ALA A 18 3.15 9.01 2.79
C ALA A 18 4.21 10.10 2.73
N GLU A 19 4.15 10.99 1.74
CA GLU A 19 5.08 12.11 1.56
C GLU A 19 5.07 13.06 2.75
N HIS A 20 3.89 13.37 3.29
CA HIS A 20 3.76 14.36 4.36
C HIS A 20 4.11 13.83 5.74
N TYR A 21 3.83 12.57 6.02
CA TYR A 21 3.94 12.00 7.37
C TYR A 21 5.10 11.03 7.57
N PHE A 22 5.57 10.38 6.51
CA PHE A 22 6.63 9.36 6.64
C PHE A 22 7.94 9.77 6.00
N LEU A 23 7.93 10.31 4.78
CA LEU A 23 9.15 10.52 4.01
C LEU A 23 10.03 11.68 4.49
N LYS A 24 9.61 12.40 5.52
CA LYS A 24 10.45 13.38 6.23
C LYS A 24 11.41 12.72 7.22
N ASN A 25 11.18 11.46 7.54
CA ASN A 25 12.05 10.68 8.42
C ASN A 25 12.96 9.78 7.59
N GLU A 26 14.25 10.05 7.60
CA GLU A 26 15.27 9.34 6.81
C GLU A 26 15.41 7.84 7.17
N THR A 27 14.86 7.43 8.32
CA THR A 27 14.86 6.03 8.76
C THR A 27 13.58 5.27 8.39
N ILE A 28 12.61 5.92 7.72
CA ILE A 28 11.39 5.28 7.21
C ILE A 28 11.50 5.12 5.70
N TYR A 29 11.43 3.89 5.24
CA TYR A 29 11.57 3.53 3.83
C TYR A 29 10.20 3.31 3.18
N TYR A 30 10.06 3.77 1.94
CA TYR A 30 8.81 3.73 1.20
C TYR A 30 8.92 2.78 0.01
N VAL A 31 8.10 1.73 0.02
CA VAL A 31 7.99 0.76 -1.06
C VAL A 31 6.63 0.92 -1.74
N SER A 32 6.64 1.32 -2.99
CA SER A 32 5.44 1.58 -3.77
C SER A 32 5.28 0.56 -4.88
N ARG A 33 4.16 -0.18 -4.85
CA ARG A 33 3.82 -1.18 -5.87
C ARG A 33 3.64 -0.56 -7.25
N ASP A 34 3.12 0.66 -7.32
CA ASP A 34 2.95 1.37 -8.60
C ASP A 34 4.29 1.86 -9.16
N LYS A 35 5.20 2.35 -8.32
CA LYS A 35 6.56 2.71 -8.78
C LYS A 35 7.30 1.48 -9.34
N ILE A 36 7.23 0.35 -8.64
CA ILE A 36 7.80 -0.92 -9.12
C ILE A 36 7.18 -1.33 -10.46
N ARG A 37 5.85 -1.27 -10.58
CA ARG A 37 5.15 -1.58 -11.83
C ARG A 37 5.64 -0.70 -12.97
N TYR A 38 5.69 0.61 -12.78
CA TYR A 38 6.13 1.54 -13.83
C TYR A 38 7.58 1.37 -14.24
N SER A 39 8.43 0.82 -13.37
CA SER A 39 9.82 0.47 -13.74
C SER A 39 9.92 -0.82 -14.57
N MET A 40 8.90 -1.68 -14.55
CA MET A 40 8.91 -2.99 -15.20
C MET A 40 8.13 -3.06 -16.51
N ILE A 41 7.15 -2.16 -16.70
CA ILE A 41 6.30 -2.13 -17.90
C ILE A 41 6.55 -0.87 -18.71
N LYS A 42 6.46 -1.00 -20.05
CA LYS A 42 6.49 0.13 -20.98
C LYS A 42 5.10 0.78 -21.10
N GLU A 43 5.02 1.92 -21.77
CA GLU A 43 3.73 2.62 -21.96
C GLU A 43 2.72 1.83 -22.79
N GLU A 44 3.20 1.05 -23.74
CA GLU A 44 2.40 0.20 -24.62
C GLU A 44 1.94 -1.12 -23.98
N ASP A 45 2.53 -1.52 -22.84
CA ASP A 45 2.19 -2.76 -22.15
C ASP A 45 0.86 -2.64 -21.41
N GLU A 46 0.12 -3.74 -21.31
CA GLU A 46 -1.04 -3.81 -20.41
C GLU A 46 -0.61 -3.60 -18.96
N TYR A 47 -1.38 -2.80 -18.22
CA TYR A 47 -1.06 -2.39 -16.86
C TYR A 47 -0.76 -3.57 -15.90
N PHE A 48 -1.42 -4.69 -16.07
CA PHE A 48 -1.24 -5.88 -15.24
C PHE A 48 -0.40 -7.00 -15.88
N SER A 49 0.25 -6.74 -17.01
CA SER A 49 1.00 -7.76 -17.76
C SER A 49 2.08 -8.48 -16.93
N LYS A 50 2.68 -7.77 -15.94
CA LYS A 50 3.73 -8.30 -15.05
C LYS A 50 3.33 -8.34 -13.58
N GLU A 51 2.04 -8.53 -13.30
CA GLU A 51 1.50 -8.38 -11.94
C GLU A 51 2.18 -9.30 -10.91
N ASN A 52 2.50 -10.54 -11.27
CA ASN A 52 3.19 -11.47 -10.38
C ASN A 52 4.62 -11.02 -10.07
N GLU A 53 5.36 -10.55 -11.08
CA GLU A 53 6.72 -10.04 -10.91
C GLU A 53 6.72 -8.77 -10.04
N VAL A 54 5.80 -7.86 -10.30
CA VAL A 54 5.59 -6.63 -9.52
C VAL A 54 5.30 -6.97 -8.06
N PHE A 55 4.39 -7.92 -7.81
CA PHE A 55 4.07 -8.35 -6.45
C PHE A 55 5.27 -8.99 -5.76
N ASN A 56 5.98 -9.90 -6.43
CA ASN A 56 7.14 -10.57 -5.85
C ASN A 56 8.26 -9.57 -5.52
N THR A 57 8.52 -8.60 -6.39
CA THR A 57 9.51 -7.54 -6.14
C THR A 57 9.07 -6.64 -4.98
N PHE A 58 7.81 -6.27 -4.91
CA PHE A 58 7.25 -5.50 -3.80
C PHE A 58 7.47 -6.21 -2.44
N ILE A 59 7.18 -7.51 -2.37
CA ILE A 59 7.41 -8.33 -1.18
C ILE A 59 8.91 -8.45 -0.87
N TYR A 60 9.73 -8.66 -1.89
CA TYR A 60 11.19 -8.78 -1.73
C TYR A 60 11.81 -7.50 -1.15
N GLU A 61 11.44 -6.32 -1.66
CA GLU A 61 11.94 -5.05 -1.16
C GLU A 61 11.53 -4.82 0.31
N ILE A 62 10.27 -5.08 0.65
CA ILE A 62 9.79 -4.97 2.04
C ILE A 62 10.59 -5.90 2.96
N LYS A 63 10.78 -7.16 2.58
CA LYS A 63 11.51 -8.14 3.39
C LYS A 63 12.97 -7.75 3.59
N ASN A 64 13.63 -7.27 2.54
CA ASN A 64 15.02 -6.82 2.63
C ASN A 64 15.19 -5.68 3.63
N LEU A 65 14.25 -4.75 3.66
CA LEU A 65 14.26 -3.64 4.63
C LEU A 65 13.99 -4.13 6.07
N LEU A 66 13.03 -5.04 6.24
CA LEU A 66 12.72 -5.62 7.55
C LEU A 66 13.84 -6.53 8.09
N ASP A 67 14.56 -7.22 7.21
CA ASP A 67 15.66 -8.13 7.57
C ASP A 67 17.02 -7.40 7.68
N SER A 68 17.10 -6.13 7.25
CA SER A 68 18.39 -5.40 7.20
C SER A 68 18.94 -5.12 8.59
N LYS A 69 20.19 -5.51 8.79
CA LYS A 69 21.00 -5.19 9.99
C LYS A 69 21.95 -4.00 9.78
N THR A 70 22.13 -3.58 8.53
CA THR A 70 23.13 -2.57 8.12
C THR A 70 22.51 -1.22 7.85
N ILE A 71 21.21 -1.17 7.60
CA ILE A 71 20.47 0.05 7.33
C ILE A 71 19.74 0.47 8.61
N SER A 72 19.87 1.74 8.98
CA SER A 72 19.05 2.31 10.05
C SER A 72 17.60 2.42 9.56
N CYS A 73 16.79 1.39 9.79
CA CYS A 73 15.41 1.32 9.40
C CYS A 73 14.52 1.26 10.64
N SER A 74 13.77 2.32 10.89
CA SER A 74 12.76 2.36 11.96
C SER A 74 11.37 1.95 11.47
N GLY A 75 11.11 2.05 10.17
CA GLY A 75 9.84 1.67 9.57
C GLY A 75 9.87 1.48 8.08
N VAL A 76 8.93 0.69 7.59
CA VAL A 76 8.69 0.44 6.16
C VAL A 76 7.24 0.77 5.83
N VAL A 77 7.04 1.61 4.83
CA VAL A 77 5.70 1.95 4.30
C VAL A 77 5.43 1.11 3.06
N ALA A 78 4.45 0.22 3.15
CA ALA A 78 3.95 -0.60 2.05
C ALA A 78 2.78 0.11 1.37
N ASP A 79 3.04 0.77 0.23
CA ASP A 79 2.02 1.48 -0.54
C ASP A 79 1.49 0.63 -1.70
N ALA A 80 0.28 0.16 -1.52
CA ALA A 80 -0.59 -0.40 -2.54
C ALA A 80 -2.05 -0.13 -2.14
N THR A 81 -3.02 -0.60 -2.91
CA THR A 81 -4.43 -0.34 -2.59
C THR A 81 -4.90 -1.06 -1.34
N HIS A 82 -4.47 -2.30 -1.10
CA HIS A 82 -4.81 -3.15 0.07
C HIS A 82 -6.29 -3.04 0.48
N LEU A 83 -7.20 -3.07 -0.51
CA LEU A 83 -8.60 -2.66 -0.38
C LEU A 83 -9.41 -3.47 0.63
N ASN A 84 -9.12 -4.75 0.77
CA ASN A 84 -9.91 -5.65 1.60
C ASN A 84 -9.02 -6.59 2.43
N TRP A 85 -9.65 -7.30 3.36
CA TRP A 85 -8.94 -8.22 4.25
C TRP A 85 -8.14 -9.29 3.50
N ALA A 86 -8.64 -9.78 2.35
CA ALA A 86 -7.94 -10.79 1.57
C ALA A 86 -6.63 -10.26 0.97
N SER A 87 -6.62 -9.01 0.47
CA SER A 87 -5.42 -8.36 -0.05
C SER A 87 -4.41 -8.05 1.06
N ARG A 88 -4.88 -7.60 2.23
CA ARG A 88 -4.01 -7.39 3.41
C ARG A 88 -3.44 -8.70 3.94
N ARG A 89 -4.26 -9.76 4.00
CA ARG A 89 -3.80 -11.11 4.36
C ARG A 89 -2.75 -11.65 3.40
N LYS A 90 -2.95 -11.45 2.08
CA LYS A 90 -1.98 -11.85 1.05
C LYS A 90 -0.62 -11.19 1.29
N LEU A 91 -0.61 -9.88 1.59
CA LEU A 91 0.61 -9.14 1.95
C LEU A 91 1.28 -9.74 3.19
N LEU A 92 0.55 -9.82 4.30
CA LEU A 92 1.10 -10.28 5.59
C LEU A 92 1.64 -11.72 5.52
N ARG A 93 0.95 -12.60 4.78
CA ARG A 93 1.42 -13.97 4.54
C ARG A 93 2.68 -13.99 3.69
N ALA A 94 2.72 -13.25 2.58
CA ALA A 94 3.87 -13.23 1.67
C ALA A 94 5.14 -12.68 2.34
N ILE A 95 4.98 -11.72 3.26
CA ILE A 95 6.10 -11.22 4.06
C ILE A 95 6.55 -12.28 5.10
N GLY A 96 5.65 -13.11 5.60
CA GLY A 96 5.90 -14.13 6.64
C GLY A 96 5.42 -13.70 8.03
N ILE A 97 4.69 -12.60 8.14
CA ILE A 97 4.17 -12.09 9.43
C ILE A 97 3.17 -13.08 10.05
N LEU A 98 2.27 -13.64 9.23
CA LEU A 98 1.27 -14.60 9.72
C LEU A 98 1.88 -15.95 10.14
N ASP A 99 3.11 -16.22 9.69
CA ASP A 99 3.88 -17.42 10.05
C ASP A 99 4.84 -17.15 11.24
N GLY A 100 4.74 -15.98 11.86
CA GLY A 100 5.49 -15.60 13.06
C GLY A 100 6.93 -15.13 12.83
N LYS A 101 7.36 -14.93 11.56
CA LYS A 101 8.74 -14.53 11.26
C LYS A 101 9.14 -13.19 11.92
N TYR A 102 8.21 -12.26 12.05
CA TYR A 102 8.46 -10.90 12.56
C TYR A 102 7.63 -10.61 13.81
N SER A 103 7.82 -11.41 14.87
CA SER A 103 7.06 -11.26 16.13
C SER A 103 7.28 -9.94 16.87
N ASN A 104 8.37 -9.23 16.54
CA ASN A 104 8.81 -8.01 17.26
C ASN A 104 8.62 -6.74 16.44
N ILE A 105 7.82 -6.75 15.36
CA ILE A 105 7.50 -5.55 14.62
C ILE A 105 6.06 -5.09 14.90
N ASP A 106 5.88 -3.78 14.95
CA ASP A 106 4.56 -3.18 14.98
C ASP A 106 3.96 -3.17 13.58
N ILE A 107 2.67 -3.45 13.48
CA ILE A 107 1.92 -3.38 12.23
C ILE A 107 0.85 -2.31 12.38
N ILE A 108 0.98 -1.23 11.64
CA ILE A 108 0.03 -0.13 11.64
C ILE A 108 -0.64 -0.04 10.27
N VAL A 109 -1.96 -0.16 10.25
CA VAL A 109 -2.74 0.05 9.01
C VAL A 109 -3.21 1.50 8.97
N VAL A 110 -2.89 2.19 7.88
CA VAL A 110 -3.39 3.53 7.59
C VAL A 110 -4.49 3.40 6.54
N TYR A 111 -5.74 3.50 6.99
CA TYR A 111 -6.93 3.35 6.17
C TYR A 111 -7.40 4.72 5.68
N ILE A 112 -7.13 5.03 4.42
CA ILE A 112 -7.40 6.33 3.81
C ILE A 112 -8.65 6.19 2.96
N ARG A 113 -9.77 6.73 3.47
CA ARG A 113 -11.08 6.63 2.83
C ARG A 113 -11.84 7.95 2.89
N PRO A 114 -11.45 8.94 2.07
CA PRO A 114 -12.29 10.12 1.86
C PRO A 114 -13.62 9.71 1.18
N ASP A 115 -14.57 10.64 1.07
CA ASP A 115 -15.79 10.36 0.32
C ASP A 115 -15.51 10.05 -1.16
N LEU A 116 -16.46 9.36 -1.80
CA LEU A 116 -16.32 8.91 -3.18
C LEU A 116 -16.12 10.06 -4.17
N ASN A 117 -16.82 11.19 -3.97
CA ASN A 117 -16.71 12.33 -4.87
C ASN A 117 -15.30 12.93 -4.83
N THR A 118 -14.72 13.05 -3.64
CA THR A 118 -13.32 13.47 -3.46
C THR A 118 -12.36 12.53 -4.19
N VAL A 119 -12.54 11.22 -4.05
CA VAL A 119 -11.72 10.21 -4.72
C VAL A 119 -11.81 10.35 -6.24
N LEU A 120 -13.02 10.50 -6.78
CA LEU A 120 -13.26 10.64 -8.22
C LEU A 120 -12.66 11.94 -8.76
N THR A 121 -12.87 13.06 -8.07
CA THR A 121 -12.31 14.37 -8.46
C THR A 121 -10.78 14.30 -8.53
N ARG A 122 -10.13 13.75 -7.51
CA ARG A 122 -8.68 13.57 -7.47
C ARG A 122 -8.18 12.62 -8.57
N ASN A 123 -8.89 11.53 -8.84
CA ASN A 123 -8.54 10.63 -9.92
C ASN A 123 -8.70 11.28 -11.30
N ASN A 124 -9.75 12.07 -11.49
CA ASN A 124 -10.01 12.77 -12.76
C ASN A 124 -9.01 13.88 -13.06
N SER A 125 -8.38 14.46 -12.05
CA SER A 125 -7.29 15.43 -12.24
C SER A 125 -5.95 14.80 -12.64
N ARG A 126 -5.82 13.47 -12.56
CA ARG A 126 -4.63 12.76 -12.98
C ARG A 126 -4.54 12.64 -14.50
N THR A 127 -3.31 12.45 -14.99
CA THR A 127 -3.03 12.25 -16.42
C THR A 127 -2.24 10.97 -16.66
N GLY A 128 -2.23 10.51 -17.90
CA GLY A 128 -1.47 9.33 -18.30
C GLY A 128 -1.84 8.07 -17.52
N ARG A 129 -0.87 7.22 -17.28
CA ARG A 129 -1.04 5.88 -16.64
C ARG A 129 -1.52 5.95 -15.19
N SER A 130 -1.40 7.08 -14.52
CA SER A 130 -1.86 7.25 -13.14
C SER A 130 -3.37 7.45 -13.04
N LYS A 131 -4.03 7.84 -14.13
CA LYS A 131 -5.48 8.00 -14.19
C LYS A 131 -6.15 6.64 -14.41
N VAL A 132 -6.96 6.23 -13.45
CA VAL A 132 -7.72 4.98 -13.51
C VAL A 132 -9.12 5.25 -14.07
N PRO A 133 -9.70 4.37 -14.92
CA PRO A 133 -11.08 4.52 -15.36
C PRO A 133 -12.06 4.66 -14.20
N GLU A 134 -13.05 5.54 -14.34
CA GLU A 134 -13.94 5.91 -13.22
C GLU A 134 -14.75 4.72 -12.68
N ASP A 135 -15.24 3.85 -13.56
CA ASP A 135 -15.96 2.62 -13.17
C ASP A 135 -15.09 1.68 -12.33
N VAL A 136 -13.79 1.60 -12.66
CA VAL A 136 -12.81 0.82 -11.89
C VAL A 136 -12.58 1.45 -10.52
N VAL A 137 -12.44 2.78 -10.44
CA VAL A 137 -12.29 3.49 -9.15
C VAL A 137 -13.51 3.25 -8.26
N ARG A 138 -14.73 3.39 -8.81
CA ARG A 138 -15.97 3.14 -8.08
C ARG A 138 -16.05 1.71 -7.56
N ARG A 139 -15.75 0.72 -8.39
CA ARG A 139 -15.70 -0.69 -7.99
C ARG A 139 -14.68 -0.93 -6.88
N MET A 140 -13.48 -0.39 -7.01
CA MET A 140 -12.42 -0.51 -6.00
C MET A 140 -12.81 0.19 -4.69
N TYR A 141 -13.41 1.38 -4.75
CA TYR A 141 -13.88 2.10 -3.58
C TYR A 141 -14.95 1.31 -2.82
N ASN A 142 -15.92 0.73 -3.54
CA ASN A 142 -17.00 -0.06 -2.95
C ASN A 142 -16.53 -1.41 -2.40
N SER A 143 -15.43 -1.96 -2.91
CA SER A 143 -14.85 -3.22 -2.43
C SER A 143 -13.97 -3.07 -1.19
N GLN A 144 -13.79 -1.85 -0.68
CA GLN A 144 -13.00 -1.61 0.52
C GLN A 144 -13.69 -2.20 1.76
N THR A 145 -12.93 -2.96 2.54
CA THR A 145 -13.36 -3.42 3.86
C THR A 145 -12.56 -2.77 4.96
N SER A 146 -13.23 -2.43 6.05
CA SER A 146 -12.60 -1.85 7.22
C SER A 146 -11.56 -2.80 7.83
N PRO A 147 -10.34 -2.32 8.13
CA PRO A 147 -9.31 -3.15 8.76
C PRO A 147 -9.67 -3.62 10.18
N TRP A 148 -10.57 -2.93 10.88
CA TRP A 148 -11.00 -3.36 12.22
C TRP A 148 -11.74 -4.71 12.23
N GLY A 149 -12.32 -5.11 11.09
CA GLY A 149 -12.99 -6.41 10.92
C GLY A 149 -12.10 -7.53 10.41
N ASP A 150 -10.80 -7.29 10.25
CA ASP A 150 -9.89 -8.31 9.73
C ASP A 150 -9.66 -9.43 10.75
N PRO A 151 -9.52 -10.70 10.32
CA PRO A 151 -9.36 -11.85 11.20
C PRO A 151 -7.92 -12.01 11.74
N PHE A 152 -7.12 -10.96 11.74
CA PHE A 152 -5.75 -10.91 12.27
C PHE A 152 -5.52 -9.58 12.99
N LYS A 153 -4.57 -9.57 13.92
CA LYS A 153 -4.32 -8.41 14.76
C LYS A 153 -3.30 -7.46 14.13
N TYR A 154 -3.59 -6.17 14.21
CA TYR A 154 -2.66 -5.07 14.00
C TYR A 154 -2.28 -4.43 15.34
N THR A 155 -1.11 -3.81 15.42
CA THR A 155 -0.74 -2.98 16.58
C THR A 155 -1.65 -1.77 16.67
N ALA A 156 -1.97 -1.15 15.53
CA ALA A 156 -2.95 -0.07 15.44
C ALA A 156 -3.60 0.01 14.06
N VAL A 157 -4.78 0.61 14.01
CA VAL A 157 -5.46 1.03 12.78
C VAL A 157 -5.75 2.51 12.88
N MET A 158 -5.29 3.28 11.90
CA MET A 158 -5.55 4.72 11.78
C MET A 158 -6.49 4.95 10.61
N GLU A 159 -7.63 5.62 10.82
CA GLU A 159 -8.52 6.04 9.75
C GLU A 159 -8.26 7.50 9.39
N VAL A 160 -8.15 7.77 8.10
CA VAL A 160 -7.96 9.11 7.53
C VAL A 160 -9.09 9.40 6.55
N ARG A 161 -9.84 10.46 6.80
CA ARG A 161 -11.02 10.90 6.03
C ARG A 161 -10.81 12.31 5.47
N THR A 162 -9.79 12.54 4.70
CA THR A 162 -9.48 13.88 4.16
C THR A 162 -9.87 14.03 2.71
#